data_953643712be37dda3fa223e18ed1d468
#
_entry.id   953643712be37dda3fa223e18ed1d468
#
_cell.length_a   1.000
_cell.length_b   1.000
_cell.length_c   1.000
_cell.angle_alpha   90.00
_cell.angle_beta   90.00
_cell.angle_gamma   90.00
#
_symmetry.space_group_name_H-M   'P 1'
#
loop_
_entity.id
_entity.type
_entity.pdbx_description
1 polymer ?
#
loop_
_entity_poly.entity_id
_entity_poly.type
_entity_poly.pdbx_seq_one_letter_code
_entity_poly.pdbx_strand_id
1 'polypeptide(L)'
;MRRCRWLALVGILLAFAGLLLWIGDSRARLFALTGEEALPSQMRGLMQWALQWTRPLPYTASHAVTTRYADLPPFGVNTFLEQEVEPAKREQVVQMIADAGFSWIRQSFPWYDIEIHGRGDFEDRRWEPHRSAWEKYDHIVALTEQYGLQIIARLEAPPAWTRATGTEFGAFAPPDDLADFGNYVHAVASRYRGRIRFYQIWNEPNIYPEWGNQPVDPVAYTEMLCLAYQRIREADPDAVIITGALAPTAELGTWNPAYEGNNLMDTVFLQRMYDAGAGACFDILAVNAYMLHSGPTDQRLAPNLINFARPLWVRDVMVANGDAAKPIWISEMNSNAVPEGLPDTYGRVTLEQQARYAVLAYKRIQREWPWAGVTTVWFFKRATDAEIDQPMYYFRMVEPDFTPMPLYEALSAYLNDLTPTLYPGVHPAHAWQLTYSGDWQAPGAADYYRRGAPGAALTIHWEGRRLTLTPGPGVGVCRISGDDGGPAREIALSGEPVVLERHLWRGTHTLTLIAVSGDCSVASLTID
;
A
#
# COMPACT_ATOMS: atom_id res chain seq x y z
N MET A 1 -45.34 17.81 5.14
CA MET A 1 -44.27 17.29 6.03
C MET A 1 -42.91 17.10 5.34
N ARG A 2 -42.79 16.53 4.13
CA ARG A 2 -41.49 16.36 3.45
C ARG A 2 -40.74 17.69 3.12
N ARG A 3 -41.46 18.74 2.66
CA ARG A 3 -40.83 20.05 2.34
C ARG A 3 -40.26 20.78 3.57
N CYS A 4 -40.93 20.69 4.74
CA CYS A 4 -40.41 21.32 5.97
C CYS A 4 -39.15 20.63 6.50
N ARG A 5 -39.03 19.31 6.33
CA ARG A 5 -37.80 18.58 6.70
C ARG A 5 -36.61 18.95 5.80
N TRP A 6 -36.85 19.17 4.51
CA TRP A 6 -35.83 19.64 3.56
C TRP A 6 -35.35 21.06 3.88
N LEU A 7 -36.25 21.97 4.19
CA LEU A 7 -35.88 23.34 4.57
C LEU A 7 -35.13 23.40 5.90
N ALA A 8 -35.49 22.56 6.87
CA ALA A 8 -34.77 22.42 8.13
C ALA A 8 -33.35 21.86 7.92
N LEU A 9 -33.20 20.85 7.05
CA LEU A 9 -31.89 20.28 6.71
C LEU A 9 -31.00 21.29 5.99
N VAL A 10 -31.53 22.06 5.06
CA VAL A 10 -30.82 23.14 4.37
C VAL A 10 -30.43 24.26 5.36
N GLY A 11 -31.33 24.61 6.29
CA GLY A 11 -31.04 25.59 7.33
C GLY A 11 -29.93 25.13 8.29
N ILE A 12 -29.93 23.86 8.68
CA ILE A 12 -28.86 23.27 9.52
C ILE A 12 -27.53 23.23 8.76
N LEU A 13 -27.54 22.87 7.48
CA LEU A 13 -26.33 22.86 6.64
C LEU A 13 -25.76 24.26 6.44
N LEU A 14 -26.60 25.27 6.25
CA LEU A 14 -26.17 26.67 6.12
C LEU A 14 -25.66 27.22 7.45
N ALA A 15 -26.28 26.89 8.59
CA ALA A 15 -25.82 27.26 9.91
C ALA A 15 -24.48 26.60 10.26
N PHE A 16 -24.30 25.32 9.88
CA PHE A 16 -23.04 24.59 10.07
C PHE A 16 -21.92 25.14 9.16
N ALA A 17 -22.23 25.44 7.90
CA ALA A 17 -21.31 26.12 7.00
C ALA A 17 -20.91 27.51 7.51
N GLY A 18 -21.87 28.30 8.03
CA GLY A 18 -21.62 29.58 8.66
C GLY A 18 -20.74 29.49 9.91
N LEU A 19 -20.94 28.47 10.73
CA LEU A 19 -20.11 28.18 11.91
C LEU A 19 -18.69 27.78 11.53
N LEU A 20 -18.51 26.96 10.49
CA LEU A 20 -17.20 26.59 9.95
C LEU A 20 -16.44 27.79 9.36
N LEU A 21 -17.14 28.74 8.74
CA LEU A 21 -16.57 29.97 8.21
C LEU A 21 -16.18 30.98 9.31
N TRP A 22 -16.83 30.90 10.47
CA TRP A 22 -16.59 31.82 11.59
C TRP A 22 -15.40 31.40 12.49
N ILE A 23 -15.05 30.14 12.52
CA ILE A 23 -13.91 29.61 13.29
C ILE A 23 -12.69 29.60 12.37
N GLY A 24 -11.77 30.56 12.51
CA GLY A 24 -10.56 30.72 11.67
C GLY A 24 -9.90 29.41 11.29
N ASP A 25 -9.43 29.29 10.04
CA ASP A 25 -8.89 28.11 9.35
C ASP A 25 -9.94 27.22 8.64
N SER A 26 -11.07 27.81 8.27
CA SER A 26 -12.16 27.13 7.58
C SER A 26 -11.74 26.42 6.28
N ARG A 27 -10.79 27.01 5.53
CA ARG A 27 -10.32 26.42 4.26
C ARG A 27 -9.52 25.16 4.45
N ALA A 28 -8.65 25.08 5.46
CA ALA A 28 -7.89 23.89 5.78
C ALA A 28 -8.82 22.75 6.23
N ARG A 29 -9.86 23.05 7.00
CA ARG A 29 -10.88 22.06 7.40
C ARG A 29 -11.71 21.57 6.22
N LEU A 30 -12.08 22.45 5.30
CA LEU A 30 -12.76 22.05 4.07
C LEU A 30 -11.87 21.19 3.19
N PHE A 31 -10.59 21.52 3.06
CA PHE A 31 -9.61 20.68 2.39
C PHE A 31 -9.48 19.30 3.06
N ALA A 32 -9.42 19.26 4.39
CA ALA A 32 -9.34 17.99 5.14
C ALA A 32 -10.55 17.07 4.93
N LEU A 33 -11.73 17.62 4.58
CA LEU A 33 -12.93 16.84 4.29
C LEU A 33 -13.11 16.49 2.82
N THR A 34 -12.68 17.39 1.93
CA THR A 34 -13.05 17.30 0.50
C THR A 34 -11.87 17.02 -0.41
N GLY A 35 -10.64 17.25 0.07
CA GLY A 35 -9.44 17.19 -0.76
C GLY A 35 -9.37 18.29 -1.84
N GLU A 36 -10.26 19.28 -1.81
CA GLU A 36 -10.39 20.31 -2.83
C GLU A 36 -9.65 21.60 -2.43
N GLU A 37 -8.90 22.19 -3.35
CA GLU A 37 -8.16 23.43 -3.10
C GLU A 37 -9.01 24.69 -3.31
N ALA A 38 -9.82 24.70 -4.38
CA ALA A 38 -10.63 25.87 -4.73
C ALA A 38 -11.92 25.95 -3.90
N LEU A 39 -12.26 27.13 -3.38
CA LEU A 39 -13.46 27.31 -2.55
C LEU A 39 -14.77 26.84 -3.19
N PRO A 40 -15.06 27.08 -4.49
CA PRO A 40 -16.27 26.55 -5.12
C PRO A 40 -16.30 25.01 -5.12
N SER A 41 -15.15 24.36 -5.33
CA SER A 41 -15.02 22.89 -5.29
C SER A 41 -15.14 22.37 -3.86
N GLN A 42 -14.56 23.05 -2.87
CA GLN A 42 -14.72 22.74 -1.45
C GLN A 42 -16.20 22.74 -1.03
N MET A 43 -16.95 23.76 -1.43
CA MET A 43 -18.39 23.87 -1.10
C MET A 43 -19.21 22.77 -1.77
N ARG A 44 -18.94 22.46 -3.03
CA ARG A 44 -19.56 21.33 -3.74
C ARG A 44 -19.20 20.00 -3.08
N GLY A 45 -17.93 19.80 -2.73
CA GLY A 45 -17.42 18.63 -2.05
C GLY A 45 -18.06 18.44 -0.66
N LEU A 46 -18.22 19.51 0.11
CA LEU A 46 -18.91 19.48 1.41
C LEU A 46 -20.36 19.01 1.27
N MET A 47 -21.08 19.50 0.25
CA MET A 47 -22.46 19.05 -0.02
C MET A 47 -22.49 17.56 -0.39
N GLN A 48 -21.57 17.09 -1.22
CA GLN A 48 -21.46 15.67 -1.57
C GLN A 48 -21.11 14.82 -0.35
N TRP A 49 -20.19 15.27 0.50
CA TRP A 49 -19.85 14.62 1.77
C TRP A 49 -21.06 14.53 2.72
N ALA A 50 -21.83 15.59 2.86
CA ALA A 50 -23.05 15.55 3.68
C ALA A 50 -24.12 14.61 3.11
N LEU A 51 -24.29 14.57 1.79
CA LEU A 51 -25.25 13.69 1.14
C LEU A 51 -24.89 12.21 1.22
N GLN A 52 -23.61 11.84 1.41
CA GLN A 52 -23.24 10.42 1.54
C GLN A 52 -23.92 9.72 2.73
N TRP A 53 -24.24 10.45 3.82
CA TRP A 53 -24.91 9.90 4.99
C TRP A 53 -26.38 9.49 4.75
N THR A 54 -26.91 9.74 3.56
CA THR A 54 -28.24 9.28 3.15
C THR A 54 -28.24 7.88 2.52
N ARG A 55 -27.07 7.24 2.39
CA ARG A 55 -26.87 5.93 1.78
C ARG A 55 -25.98 5.04 2.66
N PRO A 56 -25.97 3.71 2.43
CA PRO A 56 -24.98 2.84 3.06
C PRO A 56 -23.55 3.27 2.71
N LEU A 57 -22.69 3.29 3.72
CA LEU A 57 -21.25 3.54 3.57
C LEU A 57 -20.50 2.22 3.77
N PRO A 58 -19.26 2.07 3.25
CA PRO A 58 -18.45 0.91 3.52
C PRO A 58 -18.25 0.78 5.03
N TYR A 59 -18.31 -0.45 5.51
CA TYR A 59 -18.08 -0.79 6.91
C TYR A 59 -16.59 -0.70 7.23
N THR A 60 -16.13 0.46 7.60
CA THR A 60 -14.72 0.74 7.85
C THR A 60 -14.21 0.20 9.19
N ALA A 61 -15.06 -0.44 9.97
CA ALA A 61 -14.82 -0.71 11.38
C ALA A 61 -14.16 -2.05 11.63
N SER A 62 -12.92 -2.22 11.29
CA SER A 62 -12.13 -3.25 11.95
C SER A 62 -10.77 -2.71 12.40
N HIS A 63 -10.79 -1.66 13.22
CA HIS A 63 -9.63 -1.29 14.04
C HIS A 63 -9.30 -2.34 15.10
N ALA A 64 -10.18 -3.35 15.28
CA ALA A 64 -10.04 -4.38 16.31
C ALA A 64 -9.24 -5.61 15.86
N VAL A 65 -8.89 -5.73 14.59
CA VAL A 65 -8.14 -6.88 14.06
C VAL A 65 -6.73 -6.46 13.71
N THR A 66 -5.74 -7.16 14.29
CA THR A 66 -4.34 -7.03 13.86
C THR A 66 -4.17 -7.69 12.51
N THR A 67 -3.53 -6.98 11.58
CA THR A 67 -3.17 -7.54 10.28
C THR A 67 -1.79 -8.19 10.32
N ARG A 68 -1.57 -9.16 9.43
CA ARG A 68 -0.26 -9.78 9.23
C ARG A 68 0.76 -8.74 8.70
N TYR A 69 2.04 -9.00 8.90
CA TYR A 69 3.15 -8.17 8.38
C TYR A 69 3.17 -6.73 8.94
N ALA A 70 2.67 -6.52 10.15
CA ALA A 70 2.71 -5.23 10.84
C ALA A 70 4.14 -4.81 11.28
N ASP A 71 5.10 -5.72 11.20
CA ASP A 71 6.53 -5.50 11.47
C ASP A 71 7.27 -4.77 10.34
N LEU A 72 6.61 -4.57 9.20
CA LEU A 72 7.24 -4.02 8.00
C LEU A 72 6.97 -2.51 7.89
N PRO A 73 8.03 -1.66 7.75
CA PRO A 73 7.86 -0.25 7.43
C PRO A 73 7.09 -0.09 6.11
N PRO A 74 6.12 0.83 6.01
CA PRO A 74 5.19 0.85 4.88
C PRO A 74 5.68 1.65 3.66
N PHE A 75 6.90 2.15 3.63
CA PHE A 75 7.38 3.16 2.66
C PHE A 75 8.09 2.54 1.48
N GLY A 76 7.51 2.65 0.29
CA GLY A 76 8.08 2.11 -0.94
C GLY A 76 7.91 3.00 -2.16
N VAL A 77 8.57 2.61 -3.25
CA VAL A 77 8.50 3.29 -4.54
C VAL A 77 8.55 2.30 -5.70
N ASN A 78 7.81 2.58 -6.78
CA ASN A 78 7.88 1.81 -8.01
C ASN A 78 9.14 2.16 -8.80
N THR A 79 9.80 1.14 -9.36
CA THR A 79 11.01 1.28 -10.15
C THR A 79 10.91 0.59 -11.51
N PHE A 80 11.72 1.04 -12.45
CA PHE A 80 11.89 0.48 -13.79
C PHE A 80 13.38 0.16 -14.03
N LEU A 81 14.02 -0.50 -13.03
CA LEU A 81 15.46 -0.84 -13.09
C LEU A 81 15.79 -1.79 -14.23
N GLU A 82 14.82 -2.56 -14.72
CA GLU A 82 14.96 -3.41 -15.89
C GLU A 82 15.19 -2.61 -17.19
N GLN A 83 14.77 -1.34 -17.21
CA GLN A 83 14.95 -0.43 -18.35
C GLN A 83 16.27 0.33 -18.30
N GLU A 84 16.93 0.40 -17.14
CA GLU A 84 18.25 1.02 -17.01
C GLU A 84 19.33 0.08 -17.55
N VAL A 85 19.88 0.41 -18.70
CA VAL A 85 20.89 -0.43 -19.39
C VAL A 85 22.22 -0.44 -18.63
N GLU A 86 22.63 0.72 -18.11
CA GLU A 86 23.91 0.92 -17.44
C GLU A 86 23.85 0.46 -15.98
N PRO A 87 24.70 -0.50 -15.54
CA PRO A 87 24.72 -0.96 -14.15
C PRO A 87 24.91 0.17 -13.13
N ALA A 88 25.75 1.17 -13.44
CA ALA A 88 26.00 2.31 -12.55
C ALA A 88 24.73 3.17 -12.34
N LYS A 89 23.88 3.32 -13.35
CA LYS A 89 22.62 4.04 -13.21
C LYS A 89 21.62 3.28 -12.34
N ARG A 90 21.57 1.94 -12.45
CA ARG A 90 20.78 1.10 -11.54
C ARG A 90 21.20 1.29 -10.09
N GLU A 91 22.52 1.26 -9.84
CA GLU A 91 23.08 1.49 -8.51
C GLU A 91 22.71 2.89 -7.98
N GLN A 92 22.87 3.94 -8.79
CA GLN A 92 22.50 5.31 -8.42
C GLN A 92 21.00 5.43 -8.07
N VAL A 93 20.09 4.78 -8.83
CA VAL A 93 18.67 4.74 -8.51
C VAL A 93 18.43 4.11 -7.14
N VAL A 94 19.00 2.93 -6.88
CA VAL A 94 18.81 2.19 -5.62
C VAL A 94 19.38 2.97 -4.44
N GLN A 95 20.56 3.58 -4.60
CA GLN A 95 21.18 4.43 -3.60
C GLN A 95 20.29 5.63 -3.25
N MET A 96 19.82 6.39 -4.25
CA MET A 96 18.95 7.54 -4.01
C MET A 96 17.65 7.15 -3.29
N ILE A 97 17.07 5.99 -3.59
CA ILE A 97 15.89 5.47 -2.91
C ILE A 97 16.18 5.18 -1.43
N ALA A 98 17.31 4.53 -1.15
CA ALA A 98 17.73 4.24 0.23
C ALA A 98 18.06 5.53 1.00
N ASP A 99 18.78 6.48 0.39
CA ASP A 99 19.11 7.78 0.99
C ASP A 99 17.86 8.63 1.30
N ALA A 100 16.79 8.46 0.52
CA ALA A 100 15.50 9.10 0.79
C ALA A 100 14.72 8.46 1.96
N GLY A 101 15.19 7.34 2.52
CA GLY A 101 14.54 6.67 3.65
C GLY A 101 13.45 5.66 3.28
N PHE A 102 13.32 5.29 2.01
CA PHE A 102 12.43 4.20 1.60
C PHE A 102 12.96 2.84 2.06
N SER A 103 12.06 1.90 2.32
CA SER A 103 12.38 0.53 2.71
C SER A 103 12.11 -0.48 1.60
N TRP A 104 11.37 -0.10 0.56
CA TRP A 104 10.89 -1.00 -0.48
C TRP A 104 11.02 -0.43 -1.88
N ILE A 105 11.33 -1.33 -2.80
CA ILE A 105 11.04 -1.11 -4.21
C ILE A 105 9.98 -2.10 -4.70
N ARG A 106 9.07 -1.64 -5.57
CA ARG A 106 8.21 -2.51 -6.37
C ARG A 106 8.77 -2.55 -7.78
N GLN A 107 9.26 -3.73 -8.18
CA GLN A 107 10.04 -3.93 -9.39
C GLN A 107 9.40 -5.01 -10.27
N SER A 108 9.22 -4.72 -11.55
CA SER A 108 8.76 -5.71 -12.51
C SER A 108 9.87 -6.71 -12.85
N PHE A 109 9.48 -7.98 -12.90
CA PHE A 109 10.24 -9.09 -13.45
C PHE A 109 9.44 -9.60 -14.67
N PRO A 110 9.46 -8.89 -15.81
CA PRO A 110 8.60 -9.24 -16.94
C PRO A 110 9.03 -10.56 -17.56
N TRP A 111 8.07 -11.46 -17.70
CA TRP A 111 8.35 -12.81 -18.19
C TRP A 111 9.00 -12.82 -19.58
N TYR A 112 8.54 -11.90 -20.49
CA TYR A 112 9.11 -11.79 -21.84
C TYR A 112 10.60 -11.42 -21.88
N ASP A 113 11.16 -10.89 -20.79
CA ASP A 113 12.55 -10.45 -20.70
C ASP A 113 13.44 -11.45 -19.94
N ILE A 114 12.84 -12.50 -19.39
CA ILE A 114 13.53 -13.55 -18.61
C ILE A 114 13.53 -14.89 -19.35
N GLU A 115 12.39 -15.33 -19.85
CA GLU A 115 12.23 -16.57 -20.64
C GLU A 115 11.88 -16.21 -22.09
N ILE A 116 12.87 -15.62 -22.77
CA ILE A 116 12.70 -14.81 -23.98
C ILE A 116 12.28 -15.66 -25.20
N HIS A 117 13.00 -16.77 -25.43
CA HIS A 117 12.96 -17.48 -26.71
C HIS A 117 12.12 -18.75 -26.70
N GLY A 118 11.70 -19.23 -25.55
CA GLY A 118 10.90 -20.43 -25.41
C GLY A 118 10.94 -21.00 -24.01
N ARG A 119 10.13 -22.02 -23.78
CA ARG A 119 9.97 -22.66 -22.47
C ARG A 119 11.30 -23.20 -21.93
N GLY A 120 11.68 -22.77 -20.70
CA GLY A 120 12.91 -23.16 -20.03
C GLY A 120 14.18 -22.51 -20.58
N ASP A 121 14.07 -21.57 -21.50
CA ASP A 121 15.20 -20.90 -22.11
C ASP A 121 15.43 -19.51 -21.51
N PHE A 122 16.40 -19.44 -20.59
CA PHE A 122 16.78 -18.23 -19.86
C PHE A 122 18.06 -17.59 -20.41
N GLU A 123 18.38 -17.80 -21.69
CA GLU A 123 19.49 -17.19 -22.39
C GLU A 123 19.03 -15.97 -23.19
N ASP A 124 19.70 -14.84 -23.03
CA ASP A 124 19.48 -13.66 -23.85
C ASP A 124 20.40 -13.67 -25.09
N ARG A 125 19.82 -14.03 -26.24
CA ARG A 125 20.48 -14.07 -27.55
C ARG A 125 20.23 -12.83 -28.41
N ARG A 126 19.67 -11.78 -27.82
CA ARG A 126 19.46 -10.49 -28.54
C ARG A 126 20.78 -9.74 -28.78
N TRP A 127 21.84 -10.13 -28.09
CA TRP A 127 23.15 -9.51 -28.13
C TRP A 127 24.26 -10.56 -28.25
N GLU A 128 25.41 -10.18 -28.83
CA GLU A 128 26.63 -10.98 -28.83
C GLU A 128 27.70 -10.37 -27.89
N PRO A 129 28.36 -11.16 -27.04
CA PRO A 129 28.12 -12.58 -26.80
C PRO A 129 26.79 -12.83 -26.06
N HIS A 130 26.21 -13.99 -26.23
CA HIS A 130 25.02 -14.41 -25.50
C HIS A 130 25.25 -14.32 -23.98
N ARG A 131 24.21 -13.98 -23.23
CA ARG A 131 24.28 -13.84 -21.77
C ARG A 131 23.07 -14.50 -21.11
N SER A 132 23.18 -14.68 -19.79
CA SER A 132 22.00 -15.07 -19.00
C SER A 132 20.97 -13.94 -18.97
N ALA A 133 19.71 -14.25 -19.26
CA ALA A 133 18.61 -13.31 -19.09
C ALA A 133 18.41 -12.88 -17.62
N TRP A 134 18.95 -13.66 -16.69
CA TRP A 134 18.93 -13.34 -15.26
C TRP A 134 19.96 -12.29 -14.83
N GLU A 135 21.01 -12.03 -15.60
CA GLU A 135 22.14 -11.17 -15.20
C GLU A 135 21.69 -9.81 -14.67
N LYS A 136 20.76 -9.18 -15.36
CA LYS A 136 20.20 -7.88 -14.98
C LYS A 136 19.41 -7.95 -13.68
N TYR A 137 18.57 -8.98 -13.49
CA TYR A 137 17.74 -9.18 -12.30
C TYR A 137 18.59 -9.59 -11.10
N ASP A 138 19.61 -10.43 -11.29
CA ASP A 138 20.59 -10.76 -10.26
C ASP A 138 21.29 -9.52 -9.72
N HIS A 139 21.67 -8.59 -10.63
CA HIS A 139 22.26 -7.32 -10.24
C HIS A 139 21.28 -6.42 -9.48
N ILE A 140 20.01 -6.34 -9.91
CA ILE A 140 18.98 -5.58 -9.20
C ILE A 140 18.79 -6.12 -7.77
N VAL A 141 18.67 -7.44 -7.61
CA VAL A 141 18.52 -8.07 -6.29
C VAL A 141 19.76 -7.84 -5.41
N ALA A 142 20.97 -7.96 -5.97
CA ALA A 142 22.20 -7.70 -5.24
C ALA A 142 22.30 -6.25 -4.75
N LEU A 143 21.89 -5.28 -5.58
CA LEU A 143 21.85 -3.87 -5.19
C LEU A 143 20.88 -3.61 -4.05
N THR A 144 19.67 -4.19 -4.10
CA THR A 144 18.70 -3.99 -3.01
C THR A 144 19.20 -4.59 -1.70
N GLU A 145 19.86 -5.73 -1.72
CA GLU A 145 20.52 -6.31 -0.53
C GLU A 145 21.63 -5.41 -0.01
N GLN A 146 22.47 -4.86 -0.90
CA GLN A 146 23.58 -3.96 -0.55
C GLN A 146 23.08 -2.69 0.15
N TYR A 147 21.96 -2.12 -0.30
CA TYR A 147 21.40 -0.89 0.23
C TYR A 147 20.27 -1.10 1.27
N GLY A 148 20.00 -2.35 1.68
CA GLY A 148 19.04 -2.68 2.73
C GLY A 148 17.56 -2.50 2.33
N LEU A 149 17.25 -2.51 1.03
CA LEU A 149 15.89 -2.41 0.52
C LEU A 149 15.27 -3.81 0.32
N GLN A 150 13.96 -3.91 0.51
CA GLN A 150 13.19 -5.09 0.16
C GLN A 150 12.53 -4.95 -1.22
N ILE A 151 12.29 -6.09 -1.89
CA ILE A 151 11.65 -6.13 -3.20
C ILE A 151 10.23 -6.70 -3.10
N ILE A 152 9.27 -6.01 -3.74
CA ILE A 152 8.03 -6.60 -4.22
C ILE A 152 8.27 -6.95 -5.69
N ALA A 153 8.48 -8.23 -5.98
CA ALA A 153 8.69 -8.70 -7.34
C ALA A 153 7.35 -8.88 -8.06
N ARG A 154 7.06 -8.04 -9.05
CA ARG A 154 5.87 -8.13 -9.89
C ARG A 154 6.11 -9.08 -11.05
N LEU A 155 5.36 -10.19 -11.09
CA LEU A 155 5.47 -11.25 -12.09
C LEU A 155 4.32 -11.13 -13.08
N GLU A 156 4.64 -10.79 -14.34
CA GLU A 156 3.66 -10.43 -15.37
C GLU A 156 4.24 -10.49 -16.78
N ALA A 157 3.48 -10.00 -17.75
CA ALA A 157 3.91 -9.74 -19.13
C ALA A 157 4.48 -10.97 -19.84
N PRO A 158 3.61 -11.94 -20.22
CA PRO A 158 4.03 -13.18 -20.90
C PRO A 158 4.67 -12.91 -22.26
N PRO A 159 5.70 -13.68 -22.65
CA PRO A 159 6.27 -13.60 -23.98
C PRO A 159 5.27 -14.09 -25.06
N ALA A 160 5.44 -13.62 -26.29
CA ALA A 160 4.53 -13.93 -27.40
C ALA A 160 4.40 -15.44 -27.69
N TRP A 161 5.46 -16.23 -27.42
CA TRP A 161 5.48 -17.67 -27.66
C TRP A 161 4.50 -18.46 -26.76
N THR A 162 4.00 -17.88 -25.67
CA THR A 162 3.03 -18.51 -24.76
C THR A 162 1.61 -18.54 -25.31
N ARG A 163 1.36 -17.90 -26.46
CA ARG A 163 0.05 -17.77 -27.08
C ARG A 163 0.13 -18.14 -28.56
N ALA A 164 -0.80 -18.96 -29.03
CA ALA A 164 -0.90 -19.32 -30.45
C ALA A 164 -1.14 -18.11 -31.33
N THR A 165 -1.85 -17.09 -30.82
CA THR A 165 -2.10 -15.80 -31.47
C THR A 165 -0.96 -14.78 -31.29
N GLY A 166 0.11 -15.14 -30.58
CA GLY A 166 1.24 -14.25 -30.31
C GLY A 166 0.81 -13.00 -29.54
N THR A 167 0.88 -11.82 -30.17
CA THR A 167 0.52 -10.53 -29.55
C THR A 167 -0.81 -9.96 -30.04
N GLU A 168 -1.66 -10.74 -30.71
CA GLU A 168 -2.93 -10.27 -31.26
C GLU A 168 -3.84 -9.61 -30.22
N PHE A 169 -3.89 -10.20 -29.01
CA PHE A 169 -4.65 -9.65 -27.86
C PHE A 169 -3.81 -8.76 -26.94
N GLY A 170 -2.67 -8.23 -27.42
CA GLY A 170 -1.79 -7.34 -26.66
C GLY A 170 -0.73 -8.08 -25.83
N ALA A 171 0.25 -7.31 -25.35
CA ALA A 171 1.40 -7.84 -24.62
C ALA A 171 1.05 -8.40 -23.22
N PHE A 172 -0.05 -7.91 -22.64
CA PHE A 172 -0.49 -8.31 -21.28
C PHE A 172 -1.63 -9.34 -21.32
N ALA A 173 -1.97 -9.93 -22.47
CA ALA A 173 -2.90 -11.05 -22.49
C ALA A 173 -2.30 -12.26 -21.77
N PRO A 174 -3.08 -13.01 -20.95
CA PRO A 174 -2.58 -14.21 -20.27
C PRO A 174 -2.12 -15.29 -21.28
N PRO A 175 -1.27 -16.24 -20.85
CA PRO A 175 -0.85 -17.34 -21.70
C PRO A 175 -2.02 -18.30 -21.97
N ASP A 176 -1.96 -19.05 -23.09
CA ASP A 176 -2.95 -20.08 -23.43
C ASP A 176 -2.91 -21.27 -22.47
N ASP A 177 -1.71 -21.61 -21.97
CA ASP A 177 -1.50 -22.65 -20.97
C ASP A 177 -0.96 -22.03 -19.67
N LEU A 178 -1.78 -22.02 -18.63
CA LEU A 178 -1.39 -21.48 -17.31
C LEU A 178 -0.21 -22.23 -16.68
N ALA A 179 0.04 -23.51 -17.07
CA ALA A 179 1.20 -24.25 -16.59
C ALA A 179 2.52 -23.58 -16.97
N ASP A 180 2.58 -22.87 -18.11
CA ASP A 180 3.75 -22.10 -18.51
C ASP A 180 4.02 -20.93 -17.55
N PHE A 181 2.97 -20.22 -17.14
CA PHE A 181 3.07 -19.19 -16.11
C PHE A 181 3.51 -19.78 -14.75
N GLY A 182 2.93 -20.94 -14.38
CA GLY A 182 3.33 -21.67 -13.19
C GLY A 182 4.82 -22.07 -13.19
N ASN A 183 5.36 -22.49 -14.32
CA ASN A 183 6.79 -22.80 -14.47
C ASN A 183 7.68 -21.57 -14.36
N TYR A 184 7.29 -20.46 -15.00
CA TYR A 184 7.99 -19.19 -14.91
C TYR A 184 8.07 -18.67 -13.46
N VAL A 185 6.93 -18.57 -12.75
CA VAL A 185 6.93 -18.06 -11.37
C VAL A 185 7.69 -18.99 -10.41
N HIS A 186 7.66 -20.32 -10.64
CA HIS A 186 8.46 -21.29 -9.92
C HIS A 186 9.97 -21.06 -10.16
N ALA A 187 10.38 -20.79 -11.40
CA ALA A 187 11.77 -20.54 -11.73
C ALA A 187 12.29 -19.25 -11.05
N VAL A 188 11.50 -18.16 -11.06
CA VAL A 188 11.83 -16.91 -10.35
C VAL A 188 11.96 -17.15 -8.84
N ALA A 189 10.96 -17.79 -8.22
CA ALA A 189 10.96 -18.06 -6.78
C ALA A 189 12.10 -19.00 -6.35
N SER A 190 12.42 -20.02 -7.16
CA SER A 190 13.55 -20.92 -6.93
C SER A 190 14.89 -20.18 -6.98
N ARG A 191 15.06 -19.27 -7.96
CA ARG A 191 16.30 -18.52 -8.13
C ARG A 191 16.55 -17.55 -6.97
N TYR A 192 15.51 -16.88 -6.49
CA TYR A 192 15.62 -15.86 -5.46
C TYR A 192 15.14 -16.31 -4.09
N ARG A 193 15.04 -17.61 -3.86
CA ARG A 193 14.67 -18.18 -2.57
C ARG A 193 15.54 -17.63 -1.44
N GLY A 194 14.89 -17.14 -0.37
CA GLY A 194 15.53 -16.50 0.77
C GLY A 194 16.10 -15.09 0.52
N ARG A 195 16.01 -14.58 -0.73
CA ARG A 195 16.45 -13.23 -1.13
C ARG A 195 15.27 -12.31 -1.44
N ILE A 196 14.28 -12.82 -2.18
CA ILE A 196 12.99 -12.15 -2.41
C ILE A 196 11.91 -12.94 -1.68
N ARG A 197 11.17 -12.28 -0.83
CA ARG A 197 10.07 -12.91 -0.08
C ARG A 197 8.68 -12.58 -0.64
N PHE A 198 8.51 -11.44 -1.33
CA PHE A 198 7.22 -10.87 -1.70
C PHE A 198 7.03 -10.90 -3.21
N TYR A 199 6.06 -11.69 -3.68
CA TYR A 199 5.75 -11.89 -5.09
C TYR A 199 4.36 -11.39 -5.41
N GLN A 200 4.24 -10.40 -6.29
CA GLN A 200 2.97 -9.88 -6.77
C GLN A 200 2.61 -10.50 -8.12
N ILE A 201 1.41 -11.07 -8.18
CA ILE A 201 0.96 -11.82 -9.35
C ILE A 201 0.10 -10.93 -10.24
N TRP A 202 0.69 -10.48 -11.34
CA TRP A 202 0.08 -9.56 -12.30
C TRP A 202 -0.03 -8.11 -11.85
N ASN A 203 -0.54 -7.26 -12.76
CA ASN A 203 -0.91 -5.86 -12.54
C ASN A 203 -2.33 -5.64 -13.06
N GLU A 204 -3.14 -4.88 -12.39
CA GLU A 204 -4.47 -4.37 -12.77
C GLU A 204 -5.35 -5.32 -13.61
N PRO A 205 -5.55 -6.59 -13.19
CA PRO A 205 -6.23 -7.60 -14.03
C PRO A 205 -7.70 -7.26 -14.31
N ASN A 206 -8.22 -6.22 -13.69
CA ASN A 206 -9.60 -5.76 -13.81
C ASN A 206 -9.80 -4.65 -14.85
N ILE A 207 -8.76 -4.24 -15.60
CA ILE A 207 -8.86 -3.20 -16.62
C ILE A 207 -8.10 -3.54 -17.91
N TYR A 208 -8.50 -2.90 -19.01
CA TYR A 208 -7.75 -2.80 -20.25
C TYR A 208 -6.57 -1.81 -20.10
N PRO A 209 -5.39 -2.07 -20.64
CA PRO A 209 -4.99 -3.26 -21.42
C PRO A 209 -4.34 -4.37 -20.60
N GLU A 210 -4.41 -4.30 -19.29
CA GLU A 210 -3.65 -5.15 -18.35
C GLU A 210 -4.07 -6.63 -18.33
N TRP A 211 -5.25 -6.94 -18.87
CA TRP A 211 -5.71 -8.31 -19.15
C TRP A 211 -5.73 -8.61 -20.66
N GLY A 212 -5.01 -7.82 -21.45
CA GLY A 212 -5.04 -7.86 -22.89
C GLY A 212 -6.28 -7.22 -23.50
N ASN A 213 -6.36 -7.23 -24.84
CA ASN A 213 -7.50 -6.71 -25.59
C ASN A 213 -8.63 -7.76 -25.65
N GLN A 214 -9.15 -8.12 -24.48
CA GLN A 214 -10.22 -9.10 -24.29
C GLN A 214 -11.00 -8.77 -23.00
N PRO A 215 -12.19 -9.37 -22.79
CA PRO A 215 -12.92 -9.20 -21.56
C PRO A 215 -12.10 -9.60 -20.34
N VAL A 216 -12.09 -8.76 -19.29
CA VAL A 216 -11.48 -9.13 -18.00
C VAL A 216 -12.24 -10.29 -17.37
N ASP A 217 -11.51 -11.26 -16.82
CA ASP A 217 -12.08 -12.49 -16.27
C ASP A 217 -11.57 -12.74 -14.85
N PRO A 218 -12.39 -12.44 -13.81
CA PRO A 218 -12.02 -12.69 -12.41
C PRO A 218 -11.80 -14.16 -12.09
N VAL A 219 -12.48 -15.09 -12.80
CA VAL A 219 -12.32 -16.54 -12.56
C VAL A 219 -11.00 -17.02 -13.14
N ALA A 220 -10.71 -16.70 -14.40
CA ALA A 220 -9.43 -17.04 -15.03
C ALA A 220 -8.23 -16.42 -14.28
N TYR A 221 -8.36 -15.16 -13.83
CA TYR A 221 -7.34 -14.54 -12.98
C TYR A 221 -7.17 -15.30 -11.66
N THR A 222 -8.27 -15.74 -11.02
CA THR A 222 -8.20 -16.52 -9.77
C THR A 222 -7.51 -17.86 -9.99
N GLU A 223 -7.78 -18.56 -11.08
CA GLU A 223 -7.10 -19.83 -11.45
C GLU A 223 -5.58 -19.60 -11.61
N MET A 224 -5.17 -18.56 -12.31
CA MET A 224 -3.77 -18.17 -12.48
C MET A 224 -3.10 -17.81 -11.15
N LEU A 225 -3.79 -17.04 -10.29
CA LEU A 225 -3.30 -16.66 -8.96
C LEU A 225 -3.10 -17.88 -8.06
N CYS A 226 -4.06 -18.82 -8.04
CA CYS A 226 -3.97 -20.03 -7.23
C CYS A 226 -2.86 -20.97 -7.70
N LEU A 227 -2.67 -21.10 -9.01
CA LEU A 227 -1.54 -21.84 -9.57
C LEU A 227 -0.21 -21.18 -9.20
N ALA A 228 -0.09 -19.86 -9.34
CA ALA A 228 1.12 -19.14 -8.95
C ALA A 228 1.41 -19.28 -7.45
N TYR A 229 0.39 -19.17 -6.59
CA TYR A 229 0.51 -19.39 -5.14
C TYR A 229 1.12 -20.77 -4.83
N GLN A 230 0.58 -21.82 -5.43
CA GLN A 230 1.09 -23.18 -5.26
C GLN A 230 2.53 -23.30 -5.75
N ARG A 231 2.81 -22.86 -6.96
CA ARG A 231 4.12 -23.03 -7.63
C ARG A 231 5.23 -22.24 -6.93
N ILE A 232 4.94 -21.04 -6.44
CA ILE A 232 5.90 -20.23 -5.67
C ILE A 232 6.17 -20.89 -4.31
N ARG A 233 5.13 -21.37 -3.61
CA ARG A 233 5.29 -22.05 -2.32
C ARG A 233 6.01 -23.40 -2.42
N GLU A 234 5.92 -24.09 -3.54
CA GLU A 234 6.75 -25.27 -3.83
C GLU A 234 8.24 -24.91 -3.91
N ALA A 235 8.57 -23.78 -4.50
CA ALA A 235 9.94 -23.29 -4.63
C ALA A 235 10.47 -22.68 -3.32
N ASP A 236 9.66 -21.84 -2.67
CA ASP A 236 9.99 -21.15 -1.42
C ASP A 236 8.77 -21.14 -0.47
N PRO A 237 8.74 -22.01 0.54
CA PRO A 237 7.64 -22.10 1.51
C PRO A 237 7.42 -20.81 2.32
N ASP A 238 8.43 -19.94 2.45
CA ASP A 238 8.37 -18.68 3.22
C ASP A 238 7.95 -17.48 2.35
N ALA A 239 7.76 -17.70 1.05
CA ALA A 239 7.31 -16.66 0.13
C ALA A 239 5.90 -16.13 0.51
N VAL A 240 5.67 -14.86 0.29
CA VAL A 240 4.40 -14.16 0.52
C VAL A 240 3.81 -13.76 -0.83
N ILE A 241 2.57 -14.16 -1.07
CA ILE A 241 1.91 -13.94 -2.35
C ILE A 241 0.94 -12.77 -2.26
N ILE A 242 1.13 -11.82 -3.15
CA ILE A 242 0.35 -10.58 -3.27
C ILE A 242 -0.48 -10.68 -4.54
N THR A 243 -1.76 -10.30 -4.49
CA THR A 243 -2.59 -10.23 -5.71
C THR A 243 -2.06 -9.18 -6.69
N GLY A 244 -2.44 -9.25 -7.94
CA GLY A 244 -2.36 -8.11 -8.86
C GLY A 244 -3.09 -6.91 -8.25
N ALA A 245 -2.48 -5.73 -8.33
CA ALA A 245 -3.09 -4.53 -7.79
C ALA A 245 -4.38 -4.22 -8.56
N LEU A 246 -5.51 -4.11 -7.86
CA LEU A 246 -6.76 -3.75 -8.51
C LEU A 246 -6.77 -2.26 -8.86
N ALA A 247 -7.03 -1.94 -10.13
CA ALA A 247 -7.21 -0.57 -10.59
C ALA A 247 -8.53 0.00 -10.05
N PRO A 248 -8.52 1.22 -9.53
CA PRO A 248 -9.73 1.88 -9.11
C PRO A 248 -10.57 2.30 -10.33
N THR A 249 -11.68 1.60 -10.58
CA THR A 249 -12.63 1.93 -11.64
C THR A 249 -14.08 1.76 -11.18
N ALA A 250 -14.97 2.52 -11.77
CA ALA A 250 -16.41 2.45 -11.52
C ALA A 250 -17.19 1.78 -12.68
N GLU A 251 -16.48 1.22 -13.65
CA GLU A 251 -17.09 0.57 -14.81
C GLU A 251 -17.67 -0.80 -14.48
N LEU A 252 -18.76 -1.17 -15.12
CA LEU A 252 -19.51 -2.39 -14.79
C LEU A 252 -19.28 -3.55 -15.75
N GLY A 253 -18.26 -3.46 -16.61
CA GLY A 253 -17.81 -4.59 -17.40
C GLY A 253 -18.73 -4.98 -18.57
N THR A 254 -19.28 -4.03 -19.30
CA THR A 254 -19.98 -4.32 -20.54
C THR A 254 -18.96 -4.37 -21.67
N TRP A 255 -18.70 -5.56 -22.21
CA TRP A 255 -17.82 -5.71 -23.36
C TRP A 255 -18.38 -4.96 -24.55
N ASN A 256 -17.58 -4.03 -25.08
CA ASN A 256 -17.88 -3.33 -26.31
C ASN A 256 -16.62 -3.35 -27.20
N PRO A 257 -16.61 -4.15 -28.28
CA PRO A 257 -15.46 -4.27 -29.17
C PRO A 257 -15.06 -2.95 -29.85
N ALA A 258 -15.94 -1.95 -29.84
CA ALA A 258 -15.63 -0.61 -30.38
C ALA A 258 -14.76 0.24 -29.44
N TYR A 259 -14.58 -0.17 -28.18
CA TYR A 259 -13.83 0.58 -27.17
C TYR A 259 -12.58 -0.16 -26.68
N GLU A 260 -12.03 -1.10 -27.45
CA GLU A 260 -10.78 -1.80 -27.15
C GLU A 260 -10.61 -2.10 -25.65
N GLY A 261 -11.59 -2.72 -25.03
CA GLY A 261 -11.44 -3.10 -23.64
C GLY A 261 -12.72 -3.15 -22.84
N ASN A 262 -12.62 -3.82 -21.73
CA ASN A 262 -13.70 -4.04 -20.80
C ASN A 262 -13.16 -3.91 -19.37
N ASN A 263 -13.47 -2.81 -18.71
CA ASN A 263 -13.05 -2.59 -17.32
C ASN A 263 -14.15 -3.06 -16.38
N LEU A 264 -13.76 -3.73 -15.29
CA LEU A 264 -14.67 -4.15 -14.24
C LEU A 264 -14.32 -3.50 -12.92
N MET A 265 -15.31 -2.89 -12.29
CA MET A 265 -15.19 -2.27 -10.97
C MET A 265 -14.42 -3.17 -10.00
N ASP A 266 -13.42 -2.61 -9.35
CA ASP A 266 -12.52 -3.28 -8.41
C ASP A 266 -13.23 -4.12 -7.34
N THR A 267 -14.29 -3.58 -6.72
CA THR A 267 -15.08 -4.30 -5.71
C THR A 267 -15.88 -5.46 -6.29
N VAL A 268 -16.39 -5.33 -7.52
CA VAL A 268 -17.11 -6.41 -8.21
C VAL A 268 -16.13 -7.49 -8.66
N PHE A 269 -14.98 -7.09 -9.21
CA PHE A 269 -13.93 -8.02 -9.60
C PHE A 269 -13.45 -8.83 -8.38
N LEU A 270 -13.16 -8.16 -7.27
CA LEU A 270 -12.73 -8.81 -6.03
C LEU A 270 -13.79 -9.77 -5.48
N GLN A 271 -15.09 -9.38 -5.45
CA GLN A 271 -16.12 -10.29 -4.99
C GLN A 271 -16.18 -11.56 -5.84
N ARG A 272 -16.10 -11.42 -7.17
CA ARG A 272 -16.07 -12.59 -8.07
C ARG A 272 -14.80 -13.44 -7.91
N MET A 273 -13.65 -12.85 -7.56
CA MET A 273 -12.46 -13.60 -7.17
C MET A 273 -12.74 -14.43 -5.91
N TYR A 274 -13.37 -13.86 -4.88
CA TYR A 274 -13.74 -14.60 -3.67
C TYR A 274 -14.73 -15.72 -3.98
N ASP A 275 -15.74 -15.46 -4.82
CA ASP A 275 -16.73 -16.47 -5.25
C ASP A 275 -16.05 -17.63 -6.00
N ALA A 276 -14.92 -17.36 -6.69
CA ALA A 276 -14.08 -18.36 -7.36
C ALA A 276 -13.04 -19.01 -6.43
N GLY A 277 -13.00 -18.67 -5.13
CA GLY A 277 -12.12 -19.31 -4.15
C GLY A 277 -10.76 -18.63 -3.93
N ALA A 278 -10.55 -17.41 -4.43
CA ALA A 278 -9.27 -16.70 -4.33
C ALA A 278 -8.77 -16.52 -2.89
N GLY A 279 -9.65 -16.48 -1.89
CA GLY A 279 -9.28 -16.25 -0.48
C GLY A 279 -8.21 -17.22 0.06
N ALA A 280 -8.06 -18.41 -0.50
CA ALA A 280 -7.01 -19.36 -0.13
C ALA A 280 -5.67 -19.15 -0.88
N CYS A 281 -5.62 -18.25 -1.87
CA CYS A 281 -4.54 -18.17 -2.85
C CYS A 281 -3.71 -16.88 -2.76
N PHE A 282 -3.86 -16.07 -1.71
CA PHE A 282 -3.03 -14.90 -1.46
C PHE A 282 -2.89 -14.61 0.04
N ASP A 283 -1.81 -13.95 0.40
CA ASP A 283 -1.52 -13.48 1.75
C ASP A 283 -1.86 -12.00 1.94
N ILE A 284 -1.73 -11.21 0.88
CA ILE A 284 -1.90 -9.75 0.83
C ILE A 284 -2.75 -9.38 -0.38
N LEU A 285 -3.76 -8.54 -0.18
CA LEU A 285 -4.48 -7.93 -1.29
C LEU A 285 -3.78 -6.64 -1.72
N ALA A 286 -3.59 -6.44 -3.03
CA ALA A 286 -3.04 -5.21 -3.56
C ALA A 286 -4.10 -4.36 -4.28
N VAL A 287 -3.97 -3.04 -4.13
CA VAL A 287 -4.80 -2.04 -4.84
C VAL A 287 -3.94 -0.88 -5.31
N ASN A 288 -4.42 -0.15 -6.33
CA ASN A 288 -3.91 1.16 -6.69
C ASN A 288 -4.81 2.25 -6.10
N ALA A 289 -4.22 3.34 -5.59
CA ALA A 289 -4.93 4.42 -4.91
C ALA A 289 -4.46 5.79 -5.40
N TYR A 290 -4.87 6.14 -6.60
CA TYR A 290 -4.57 7.45 -7.17
C TYR A 290 -5.51 8.53 -6.63
N MET A 291 -4.99 9.74 -6.49
CA MET A 291 -5.76 10.89 -5.98
C MET A 291 -6.63 11.51 -7.07
N LEU A 292 -6.23 11.38 -8.34
CA LEU A 292 -6.90 11.92 -9.55
C LEU A 292 -7.23 13.42 -9.41
N HIS A 293 -8.50 13.75 -9.23
CA HIS A 293 -9.02 15.12 -9.27
C HIS A 293 -9.22 15.76 -7.89
N SER A 294 -8.90 15.06 -6.80
CA SER A 294 -8.97 15.61 -5.43
C SER A 294 -7.75 15.21 -4.61
N GLY A 295 -7.45 15.95 -3.55
CA GLY A 295 -6.30 15.63 -2.69
C GLY A 295 -6.51 14.38 -1.82
N PRO A 296 -5.44 13.89 -1.16
CA PRO A 296 -5.47 12.64 -0.40
C PRO A 296 -6.37 12.69 0.84
N THR A 297 -6.78 13.87 1.26
CA THR A 297 -7.65 14.08 2.44
C THR A 297 -9.14 13.89 2.14
N ASP A 298 -9.53 13.66 0.89
CA ASP A 298 -10.92 13.52 0.47
C ASP A 298 -11.64 12.38 1.22
N GLN A 299 -12.64 12.74 2.04
CA GLN A 299 -13.45 11.83 2.84
C GLN A 299 -14.78 11.44 2.17
N ARG A 300 -14.97 11.81 0.90
CA ARG A 300 -16.18 11.46 0.16
C ARG A 300 -16.15 9.98 -0.23
N LEU A 301 -17.25 9.29 0.07
CA LEU A 301 -17.44 7.87 -0.21
C LEU A 301 -18.68 7.68 -1.06
N ALA A 302 -18.50 7.41 -2.35
CA ALA A 302 -19.58 7.01 -3.24
C ALA A 302 -19.11 5.84 -4.13
N PRO A 303 -19.97 4.86 -4.45
CA PRO A 303 -19.56 3.68 -5.22
C PRO A 303 -18.93 4.01 -6.59
N ASN A 304 -19.36 5.11 -7.19
CA ASN A 304 -18.89 5.59 -8.49
C ASN A 304 -17.87 6.73 -8.40
N LEU A 305 -17.41 7.10 -7.21
CA LEU A 305 -16.38 8.10 -7.02
C LEU A 305 -15.02 7.42 -6.92
N ILE A 306 -14.11 7.78 -7.81
CA ILE A 306 -12.73 7.36 -7.76
C ILE A 306 -11.91 8.49 -7.13
N ASN A 307 -11.44 8.26 -5.91
CA ASN A 307 -10.58 9.15 -5.15
C ASN A 307 -9.67 8.33 -4.23
N PHE A 308 -8.82 8.99 -3.46
CA PHE A 308 -7.88 8.33 -2.57
C PHE A 308 -8.55 7.44 -1.48
N ALA A 309 -9.83 7.64 -1.16
CA ALA A 309 -10.56 6.82 -0.20
C ALA A 309 -11.11 5.49 -0.78
N ARG A 310 -10.89 5.22 -2.08
CA ARG A 310 -11.37 3.99 -2.75
C ARG A 310 -10.99 2.68 -2.05
N PRO A 311 -9.79 2.50 -1.47
CA PRO A 311 -9.43 1.29 -0.74
C PRO A 311 -10.37 0.91 0.40
N LEU A 312 -11.14 1.84 0.95
CA LEU A 312 -12.14 1.55 1.99
C LEU A 312 -13.26 0.64 1.48
N TRP A 313 -13.70 0.80 0.23
CA TRP A 313 -14.68 -0.08 -0.42
C TRP A 313 -14.13 -1.49 -0.66
N VAL A 314 -12.87 -1.57 -1.06
CA VAL A 314 -12.17 -2.85 -1.26
C VAL A 314 -12.01 -3.57 0.08
N ARG A 315 -11.62 -2.83 1.14
CA ARG A 315 -11.52 -3.38 2.51
C ARG A 315 -12.84 -3.95 3.00
N ASP A 316 -13.95 -3.29 2.70
CA ASP A 316 -15.29 -3.74 3.07
C ASP A 316 -15.61 -5.12 2.47
N VAL A 317 -15.29 -5.33 1.20
CA VAL A 317 -15.42 -6.65 0.54
C VAL A 317 -14.55 -7.71 1.22
N MET A 318 -13.29 -7.42 1.56
CA MET A 318 -12.40 -8.37 2.26
C MET A 318 -12.99 -8.80 3.61
N VAL A 319 -13.45 -7.82 4.41
CA VAL A 319 -14.03 -8.10 5.72
C VAL A 319 -15.30 -8.95 5.61
N ALA A 320 -16.15 -8.65 4.64
CA ALA A 320 -17.37 -9.43 4.37
C ALA A 320 -17.09 -10.89 3.97
N ASN A 321 -15.91 -11.13 3.34
CA ASN A 321 -15.47 -12.47 2.96
C ASN A 321 -14.57 -13.16 4.01
N GLY A 322 -14.43 -12.59 5.22
CA GLY A 322 -13.69 -13.21 6.34
C GLY A 322 -12.19 -12.93 6.36
N ASP A 323 -11.67 -12.12 5.45
CA ASP A 323 -10.23 -11.84 5.29
C ASP A 323 -9.75 -10.58 6.05
N ALA A 324 -10.41 -10.23 7.16
CA ALA A 324 -10.05 -9.07 7.97
C ALA A 324 -8.60 -9.08 8.47
N ALA A 325 -7.97 -10.25 8.65
CA ALA A 325 -6.59 -10.41 9.12
C ALA A 325 -5.54 -10.20 8.02
N LYS A 326 -5.94 -10.20 6.74
CA LYS A 326 -5.02 -9.89 5.63
C LYS A 326 -4.91 -8.38 5.43
N PRO A 327 -3.71 -7.83 5.25
CA PRO A 327 -3.55 -6.41 4.94
C PRO A 327 -3.90 -6.11 3.48
N ILE A 328 -4.19 -4.81 3.23
CA ILE A 328 -4.13 -4.24 1.88
C ILE A 328 -2.78 -3.55 1.73
N TRP A 329 -2.07 -3.84 0.63
CA TRP A 329 -0.91 -3.06 0.20
C TRP A 329 -1.30 -2.15 -0.96
N ILE A 330 -0.86 -0.90 -0.92
CA ILE A 330 -1.13 0.07 -1.97
C ILE A 330 0.07 0.04 -2.91
N SER A 331 -0.12 -0.60 -4.06
CA SER A 331 0.96 -0.81 -5.03
C SER A 331 1.31 0.44 -5.84
N GLU A 332 0.36 1.36 -5.97
CA GLU A 332 0.59 2.61 -6.69
C GLU A 332 -0.25 3.73 -6.06
N MET A 333 0.40 4.80 -5.64
CA MET A 333 -0.26 6.04 -5.24
C MET A 333 0.53 7.23 -5.75
N ASN A 334 -0.12 8.23 -6.27
CA ASN A 334 0.44 9.55 -6.55
C ASN A 334 -0.66 10.50 -7.03
N SER A 335 -0.28 11.78 -7.23
CA SER A 335 -1.00 12.79 -8.01
C SER A 335 -0.19 13.13 -9.25
N ASN A 336 -0.83 13.56 -10.33
CA ASN A 336 -0.16 13.84 -11.60
C ASN A 336 0.14 15.33 -11.77
N ALA A 337 1.42 15.69 -11.86
CA ALA A 337 1.88 17.05 -12.12
C ALA A 337 2.01 17.34 -13.63
N VAL A 338 1.04 16.86 -14.43
CA VAL A 338 1.02 17.06 -15.87
C VAL A 338 0.92 18.53 -16.23
N PRO A 339 1.76 19.06 -17.16
CA PRO A 339 1.73 20.47 -17.55
C PRO A 339 0.46 20.82 -18.36
N GLU A 340 0.18 22.12 -18.44
CA GLU A 340 -0.83 22.63 -19.38
C GLU A 340 -0.44 22.25 -20.83
N GLY A 341 -1.45 21.89 -21.62
CA GLY A 341 -1.26 21.45 -22.99
C GLY A 341 -1.28 19.94 -23.21
N LEU A 342 -1.08 19.14 -22.15
CA LEU A 342 -1.32 17.71 -22.18
C LEU A 342 -2.68 17.36 -21.55
N PRO A 343 -3.28 16.20 -21.90
CA PRO A 343 -4.52 15.74 -21.26
C PRO A 343 -4.34 15.53 -19.75
N ASP A 344 -5.35 15.89 -18.95
CA ASP A 344 -5.40 15.69 -17.50
C ASP A 344 -6.12 14.39 -17.11
N THR A 345 -5.92 13.34 -17.89
CA THR A 345 -6.56 12.02 -17.72
C THR A 345 -6.47 11.49 -16.29
N TYR A 346 -5.35 11.76 -15.62
CA TYR A 346 -5.10 11.33 -14.24
C TYR A 346 -5.21 12.47 -13.21
N GLY A 347 -5.97 13.53 -13.55
CA GLY A 347 -5.98 14.78 -12.81
C GLY A 347 -4.76 15.65 -13.10
N ARG A 348 -4.77 16.87 -12.57
CA ARG A 348 -3.65 17.82 -12.69
C ARG A 348 -3.44 18.55 -11.38
N VAL A 349 -2.20 18.55 -10.90
CA VAL A 349 -1.74 19.33 -9.75
C VAL A 349 -0.44 20.04 -10.10
N THR A 350 -0.01 21.00 -9.26
CA THR A 350 1.35 21.55 -9.38
C THR A 350 2.38 20.59 -8.77
N LEU A 351 3.67 20.80 -9.07
CA LEU A 351 4.76 20.01 -8.46
C LEU A 351 4.76 20.09 -6.92
N GLU A 352 4.46 21.28 -6.38
CA GLU A 352 4.37 21.50 -4.93
C GLU A 352 3.14 20.82 -4.32
N GLN A 353 2.01 20.78 -5.03
CA GLN A 353 0.84 20.02 -4.60
C GLN A 353 1.11 18.52 -4.65
N GLN A 354 1.75 18.01 -5.71
CA GLN A 354 2.15 16.60 -5.82
C GLN A 354 3.01 16.18 -4.63
N ALA A 355 4.05 16.94 -4.32
CA ALA A 355 4.95 16.73 -3.19
C ALA A 355 4.19 16.72 -1.84
N ARG A 356 3.37 17.73 -1.58
CA ARG A 356 2.57 17.83 -0.37
C ARG A 356 1.55 16.70 -0.26
N TYR A 357 0.89 16.33 -1.35
CA TYR A 357 -0.15 15.31 -1.37
C TYR A 357 0.41 13.92 -1.08
N ALA A 358 1.59 13.59 -1.57
CA ALA A 358 2.23 12.30 -1.27
C ALA A 358 2.53 12.15 0.23
N VAL A 359 3.05 13.20 0.88
CA VAL A 359 3.26 13.20 2.34
C VAL A 359 1.94 13.09 3.10
N LEU A 360 0.90 13.83 2.70
CA LEU A 360 -0.42 13.78 3.34
C LEU A 360 -1.09 12.40 3.15
N ALA A 361 -0.85 11.74 2.02
CA ALA A 361 -1.35 10.39 1.77
C ALA A 361 -0.75 9.38 2.76
N TYR A 362 0.58 9.37 2.93
CA TYR A 362 1.23 8.53 3.95
C TYR A 362 0.72 8.81 5.37
N LYS A 363 0.58 10.09 5.74
CA LYS A 363 0.03 10.48 7.06
C LYS A 363 -1.40 9.99 7.25
N ARG A 364 -2.24 10.07 6.21
CA ARG A 364 -3.62 9.57 6.27
C ARG A 364 -3.66 8.05 6.42
N ILE A 365 -2.91 7.30 5.59
CA ILE A 365 -2.86 5.85 5.67
C ILE A 365 -2.49 5.40 7.08
N GLN A 366 -1.42 5.94 7.66
CA GLN A 366 -0.96 5.57 8.99
C GLN A 366 -1.98 5.90 10.08
N ARG A 367 -2.69 7.02 9.97
CA ARG A 367 -3.64 7.49 10.99
C ARG A 367 -5.02 6.85 10.91
N GLU A 368 -5.48 6.50 9.71
CA GLU A 368 -6.86 6.11 9.47
C GLU A 368 -7.02 4.65 9.08
N TRP A 369 -5.95 4.01 8.51
CA TRP A 369 -6.04 2.68 7.92
C TRP A 369 -5.07 1.68 8.57
N PRO A 370 -5.32 1.23 9.81
CA PRO A 370 -4.42 0.31 10.53
C PRO A 370 -4.27 -1.06 9.84
N TRP A 371 -5.12 -1.36 8.87
CA TRP A 371 -5.09 -2.55 8.03
C TRP A 371 -4.25 -2.36 6.74
N ALA A 372 -3.80 -1.16 6.45
CA ALA A 372 -2.93 -0.91 5.31
C ALA A 372 -1.46 -1.20 5.67
N GLY A 373 -0.78 -1.94 4.79
CA GLY A 373 0.64 -2.23 4.92
C GLY A 373 1.48 -1.38 3.98
N VAL A 374 2.42 -2.03 3.25
CA VAL A 374 3.33 -1.33 2.35
C VAL A 374 2.57 -0.53 1.29
N THR A 375 3.04 0.68 1.09
CA THR A 375 2.48 1.63 0.12
C THR A 375 3.60 2.16 -0.75
N THR A 376 3.50 1.99 -2.05
CA THR A 376 4.52 2.41 -3.01
C THR A 376 4.07 3.60 -3.83
N VAL A 377 4.94 4.59 -3.92
CA VAL A 377 4.70 5.78 -4.77
C VAL A 377 4.92 5.41 -6.24
N TRP A 378 4.02 5.79 -7.10
CA TRP A 378 4.16 5.68 -8.55
C TRP A 378 4.80 6.95 -9.08
N PHE A 379 5.97 6.95 -9.61
CA PHE A 379 7.14 6.08 -9.68
C PHE A 379 8.45 6.88 -9.49
N PHE A 380 9.60 6.23 -9.33
CA PHE A 380 10.88 6.90 -9.10
C PHE A 380 11.31 7.74 -10.32
N LYS A 381 11.68 7.09 -11.43
CA LYS A 381 12.06 7.77 -12.69
C LYS A 381 11.89 6.85 -13.91
N ARG A 382 11.87 7.43 -15.09
CA ARG A 382 12.07 6.73 -16.36
C ARG A 382 13.53 6.73 -16.75
N ALA A 383 13.94 5.77 -17.57
CA ALA A 383 15.30 5.72 -18.11
C ALA A 383 15.62 6.87 -19.09
N THR A 384 14.60 7.34 -19.81
CA THR A 384 14.69 8.41 -20.83
C THR A 384 13.44 9.28 -20.83
N ASP A 385 13.47 10.37 -21.65
CA ASP A 385 12.34 11.27 -21.89
C ASP A 385 11.40 10.79 -23.04
N ALA A 386 11.46 9.52 -23.45
CA ALA A 386 10.69 9.03 -24.61
C ALA A 386 9.16 9.14 -24.44
N GLU A 387 8.67 9.27 -23.20
CA GLU A 387 7.24 9.39 -22.87
C GLU A 387 6.85 10.82 -22.43
N ILE A 388 7.68 11.84 -22.73
CA ILE A 388 7.47 13.23 -22.26
C ILE A 388 6.17 13.87 -22.79
N ASP A 389 5.62 13.35 -23.88
CA ASP A 389 4.35 13.74 -24.47
C ASP A 389 3.12 13.01 -23.88
N GLN A 390 3.36 12.10 -22.91
CA GLN A 390 2.31 11.30 -22.29
C GLN A 390 2.02 11.78 -20.86
N PRO A 391 0.74 11.88 -20.44
CA PRO A 391 0.40 12.33 -19.10
C PRO A 391 1.03 11.51 -17.98
N MET A 392 1.15 10.18 -18.15
CA MET A 392 1.70 9.30 -17.12
C MET A 392 3.18 9.54 -16.81
N TYR A 393 3.94 10.17 -17.71
CA TYR A 393 5.33 10.54 -17.48
C TYR A 393 5.51 11.49 -16.26
N TYR A 394 4.49 12.28 -15.94
CA TYR A 394 4.54 13.35 -14.95
C TYR A 394 4.22 12.90 -13.50
N PHE A 395 4.19 11.60 -13.27
CA PHE A 395 4.18 11.03 -11.92
C PHE A 395 5.59 10.87 -11.30
N ARG A 396 6.65 11.02 -12.08
CA ARG A 396 8.03 10.75 -11.65
C ARG A 396 8.48 11.63 -10.48
N MET A 397 9.36 11.07 -9.65
CA MET A 397 9.98 11.74 -8.51
C MET A 397 11.33 12.38 -8.87
N VAL A 398 11.98 11.85 -9.90
CA VAL A 398 13.33 12.22 -10.34
C VAL A 398 13.34 12.25 -11.86
N GLU A 399 14.04 13.23 -12.44
CA GLU A 399 14.21 13.33 -13.88
C GLU A 399 15.14 12.21 -14.42
N PRO A 400 15.10 11.87 -15.71
CA PRO A 400 15.99 10.86 -16.28
C PRO A 400 17.49 11.12 -16.06
N ASP A 401 17.90 12.38 -15.92
CA ASP A 401 19.28 12.80 -15.63
C ASP A 401 19.65 12.79 -14.13
N PHE A 402 18.75 12.23 -13.30
CA PHE A 402 18.85 12.16 -11.82
C PHE A 402 18.67 13.50 -11.08
N THR A 403 18.14 14.53 -11.73
CA THR A 403 17.75 15.76 -11.04
C THR A 403 16.54 15.48 -10.13
N PRO A 404 16.66 15.68 -8.80
CA PRO A 404 15.55 15.50 -7.87
C PRO A 404 14.41 16.49 -8.14
N MET A 405 13.17 16.04 -8.03
CA MET A 405 11.98 16.89 -8.13
C MET A 405 11.41 17.16 -6.73
N PRO A 406 10.52 18.17 -6.55
CA PRO A 406 9.92 18.51 -5.26
C PRO A 406 9.27 17.32 -4.54
N LEU A 407 8.74 16.34 -5.29
CA LEU A 407 8.19 15.11 -4.73
C LEU A 407 9.25 14.25 -4.02
N TYR A 408 10.44 14.10 -4.62
CA TYR A 408 11.55 13.37 -4.01
C TYR A 408 12.03 14.08 -2.74
N GLU A 409 12.26 15.39 -2.82
CA GLU A 409 12.75 16.18 -1.70
C GLU A 409 11.78 16.15 -0.49
N ALA A 410 10.47 16.29 -0.75
CA ALA A 410 9.47 16.29 0.30
C ALA A 410 9.32 14.92 0.98
N LEU A 411 9.38 13.83 0.21
CA LEU A 411 9.31 12.49 0.77
C LEU A 411 10.61 12.12 1.51
N SER A 412 11.78 12.47 0.97
CA SER A 412 13.05 12.29 1.66
C SER A 412 13.09 13.02 3.00
N ALA A 413 12.69 14.28 3.02
CA ALA A 413 12.60 15.04 4.28
C ALA A 413 11.61 14.40 5.27
N TYR A 414 10.43 13.97 4.79
CA TYR A 414 9.42 13.34 5.64
C TYR A 414 9.88 12.00 6.23
N LEU A 415 10.50 11.14 5.42
CA LEU A 415 10.90 9.80 5.84
C LEU A 415 12.11 9.83 6.78
N ASN A 416 13.09 10.70 6.54
CA ASN A 416 14.29 10.83 7.37
C ASN A 416 14.02 11.54 8.71
N ASP A 417 12.96 12.35 8.83
CA ASP A 417 12.55 13.03 10.08
C ASP A 417 11.40 12.30 10.79
N LEU A 418 10.99 11.13 10.28
CA LEU A 418 9.82 10.42 10.79
C LEU A 418 10.09 9.82 12.19
N THR A 419 9.29 10.21 13.16
CA THR A 419 9.15 9.47 14.42
C THR A 419 8.07 8.39 14.26
N PRO A 420 8.41 7.09 14.26
CA PRO A 420 7.43 6.01 14.19
C PRO A 420 6.40 6.13 15.31
N THR A 421 5.13 6.31 14.95
CA THR A 421 4.04 6.60 15.90
C THR A 421 2.90 5.61 15.72
N LEU A 422 2.38 5.08 16.81
CA LEU A 422 1.15 4.28 16.82
C LEU A 422 -0.08 5.20 16.81
N TYR A 423 -1.03 4.90 15.96
CA TYR A 423 -2.30 5.60 15.83
C TYR A 423 -3.47 4.74 16.34
N PRO A 424 -4.72 5.25 16.43
CA PRO A 424 -5.85 4.46 16.91
C PRO A 424 -5.99 3.12 16.19
N GLY A 425 -6.10 2.05 16.97
CA GLY A 425 -6.13 0.67 16.47
C GLY A 425 -5.51 -0.31 17.44
N VAL A 426 -5.40 -1.57 17.01
CA VAL A 426 -4.72 -2.65 17.74
C VAL A 426 -3.40 -2.95 17.03
N HIS A 427 -2.30 -2.86 17.78
CA HIS A 427 -0.94 -3.03 17.25
C HIS A 427 -0.26 -4.22 17.95
N PRO A 428 0.23 -5.21 17.21
CA PRO A 428 0.93 -6.35 17.78
C PRO A 428 2.29 -5.93 18.34
N ALA A 429 2.85 -6.75 19.24
CA ALA A 429 4.17 -6.50 19.84
C ALA A 429 5.32 -6.38 18.84
N HIS A 430 5.14 -6.84 17.60
CA HIS A 430 6.14 -6.73 16.54
C HIS A 430 5.87 -5.57 15.59
N ALA A 431 4.93 -4.65 15.90
CA ALA A 431 4.67 -3.50 15.04
C ALA A 431 5.92 -2.66 14.80
N TRP A 432 6.15 -2.27 13.55
CA TRP A 432 7.39 -1.59 13.12
C TRP A 432 7.64 -0.25 13.83
N GLN A 433 6.59 0.36 14.37
CA GLN A 433 6.66 1.61 15.11
C GLN A 433 7.25 1.47 16.53
N LEU A 434 7.38 0.24 17.02
CA LEU A 434 7.84 -0.02 18.39
C LEU A 434 9.37 -0.11 18.46
N THR A 435 9.97 0.67 19.36
CA THR A 435 11.43 0.68 19.56
C THR A 435 11.80 -0.10 20.79
N TYR A 436 12.40 -1.27 20.59
CA TYR A 436 12.89 -2.16 21.64
C TYR A 436 14.38 -1.95 21.89
N SER A 437 14.80 -1.96 23.16
CA SER A 437 16.20 -1.93 23.57
C SER A 437 16.45 -2.92 24.72
N GLY A 438 17.66 -3.48 24.79
CA GLY A 438 18.00 -4.55 25.73
C GLY A 438 17.52 -5.93 25.26
N ASP A 439 17.45 -6.89 26.18
CA ASP A 439 17.14 -8.30 25.86
C ASP A 439 15.61 -8.53 25.84
N TRP A 440 15.05 -8.61 24.64
CA TRP A 440 13.66 -8.97 24.39
C TRP A 440 13.60 -10.28 23.61
N GLN A 441 12.96 -11.27 24.18
CA GLN A 441 12.74 -12.57 23.56
C GLN A 441 11.39 -12.61 22.85
N ALA A 442 11.35 -13.25 21.65
CA ALA A 442 10.15 -13.60 20.94
C ALA A 442 9.99 -15.12 21.00
N PRO A 443 9.19 -15.67 21.95
CA PRO A 443 9.05 -17.10 22.10
C PRO A 443 8.23 -17.67 20.94
N GLY A 444 8.87 -18.47 20.09
CA GLY A 444 8.24 -19.26 19.03
C GLY A 444 7.60 -18.48 17.86
N ALA A 445 7.47 -19.11 16.71
CA ALA A 445 6.82 -18.52 15.53
C ALA A 445 5.28 -18.39 15.67
N ALA A 446 4.68 -19.03 16.66
CA ALA A 446 3.23 -19.00 16.91
C ALA A 446 2.82 -18.01 18.02
N ASP A 447 3.77 -17.58 18.85
CA ASP A 447 3.50 -16.70 20.00
C ASP A 447 3.82 -15.26 19.63
N TYR A 448 2.82 -14.51 19.24
CA TYR A 448 2.90 -13.10 18.84
C TYR A 448 3.09 -12.15 20.04
N TYR A 449 3.97 -12.50 21.00
CA TYR A 449 4.31 -11.59 22.09
C TYR A 449 5.82 -11.45 22.27
N ARG A 450 6.24 -10.40 22.96
CA ARG A 450 7.63 -10.18 23.35
C ARG A 450 7.75 -10.18 24.87
N ARG A 451 8.82 -10.77 25.39
CA ARG A 451 9.16 -10.82 26.82
C ARG A 451 10.46 -10.09 27.05
N GLY A 452 10.45 -9.07 27.90
CA GLY A 452 11.64 -8.31 28.29
C GLY A 452 12.34 -8.91 29.51
N ALA A 453 13.67 -9.12 29.46
CA ALA A 453 14.48 -9.38 30.60
C ALA A 453 14.60 -8.12 31.49
N PRO A 454 14.89 -8.25 32.80
CA PRO A 454 15.04 -7.08 33.68
C PRO A 454 16.01 -6.03 33.10
N GLY A 455 15.56 -4.79 33.01
CA GLY A 455 16.29 -3.67 32.42
C GLY A 455 16.03 -3.47 30.91
N ALA A 456 15.40 -4.41 30.22
CA ALA A 456 14.96 -4.21 28.82
C ALA A 456 13.87 -3.13 28.74
N ALA A 457 13.92 -2.28 27.71
CA ALA A 457 12.98 -1.18 27.56
C ALA A 457 12.26 -1.19 26.22
N LEU A 458 11.02 -0.71 26.22
CA LEU A 458 10.20 -0.47 25.05
C LEU A 458 9.77 1.00 25.05
N THR A 459 10.13 1.73 23.99
CA THR A 459 9.66 3.10 23.76
C THR A 459 8.49 3.08 22.78
N ILE A 460 7.41 3.77 23.15
CA ILE A 460 6.15 3.85 22.42
C ILE A 460 5.84 5.32 22.18
N HIS A 461 5.90 5.76 20.91
CA HIS A 461 5.29 7.03 20.49
C HIS A 461 3.88 6.73 20.01
N TRP A 462 2.89 7.46 20.50
CA TRP A 462 1.50 7.18 20.17
C TRP A 462 0.64 8.44 20.12
N GLU A 463 -0.42 8.42 19.29
CA GLU A 463 -1.40 9.50 19.17
C GLU A 463 -2.79 8.96 19.50
N GLY A 464 -3.39 9.43 20.59
CA GLY A 464 -4.69 8.95 21.03
C GLY A 464 -5.14 9.59 22.33
N ARG A 465 -6.11 8.95 22.97
CA ARG A 465 -6.64 9.34 24.30
C ARG A 465 -6.37 8.29 25.37
N ARG A 466 -6.17 7.04 24.98
CA ARG A 466 -5.90 5.95 25.89
C ARG A 466 -4.98 4.93 25.24
N LEU A 467 -3.96 4.52 25.96
CA LEU A 467 -3.05 3.44 25.60
C LEU A 467 -3.28 2.27 26.57
N THR A 468 -3.63 1.12 26.02
CA THR A 468 -3.86 -0.13 26.77
C THR A 468 -2.88 -1.18 26.29
N LEU A 469 -2.21 -1.86 27.22
CA LEU A 469 -1.35 -3.00 26.98
C LEU A 469 -2.14 -4.29 27.23
N THR A 470 -2.12 -5.21 26.27
CA THR A 470 -2.47 -6.62 26.47
C THR A 470 -1.17 -7.39 26.67
N PRO A 471 -0.93 -7.98 27.86
CA PRO A 471 0.28 -8.76 28.10
C PRO A 471 0.25 -10.10 27.38
N GLY A 472 1.44 -10.67 27.16
CA GLY A 472 1.59 -12.09 26.84
C GLY A 472 1.40 -12.97 28.08
N PRO A 473 1.55 -14.29 27.94
CA PRO A 473 1.46 -15.22 29.06
C PRO A 473 2.50 -14.92 30.15
N GLY A 474 2.16 -15.28 31.41
CA GLY A 474 3.05 -15.12 32.58
C GLY A 474 2.65 -13.96 33.47
N VAL A 475 3.42 -13.80 34.54
CA VAL A 475 3.26 -12.75 35.56
C VAL A 475 4.56 -11.97 35.66
N GLY A 476 4.48 -10.64 35.64
CA GLY A 476 5.66 -9.80 35.71
C GLY A 476 5.35 -8.41 36.20
N VAL A 477 6.41 -7.65 36.49
CA VAL A 477 6.33 -6.24 36.85
C VAL A 477 7.10 -5.42 35.84
N CYS A 478 6.43 -4.41 35.31
CA CYS A 478 7.04 -3.42 34.43
C CYS A 478 6.93 -2.03 35.10
N ARG A 479 7.93 -1.19 34.86
CA ARG A 479 7.91 0.23 35.24
C ARG A 479 7.57 1.06 33.99
N ILE A 480 6.63 1.98 34.14
CA ILE A 480 6.26 2.90 33.06
C ILE A 480 6.55 4.36 33.46
N SER A 481 6.99 5.14 32.49
CA SER A 481 7.15 6.60 32.57
C SER A 481 6.64 7.25 31.29
N GLY A 482 5.80 8.25 31.46
CA GLY A 482 5.28 9.09 30.36
C GLY A 482 6.06 10.39 30.20
N ASP A 483 5.72 11.17 29.17
CA ASP A 483 6.26 12.50 28.90
C ASP A 483 5.52 13.63 29.62
N ASP A 484 4.49 13.30 30.40
CA ASP A 484 3.71 14.24 31.21
C ASP A 484 4.42 14.75 32.47
N GLY A 485 5.67 14.29 32.72
CA GLY A 485 6.48 14.64 33.88
C GLY A 485 6.00 13.99 35.18
N GLY A 486 5.04 13.09 35.15
CA GLY A 486 4.59 12.29 36.29
C GLY A 486 5.68 11.32 36.77
N PRO A 487 5.61 10.88 38.07
CA PRO A 487 6.55 9.90 38.59
C PRO A 487 6.38 8.55 37.86
N ALA A 488 7.51 7.89 37.60
CA ALA A 488 7.48 6.51 37.10
C ALA A 488 6.72 5.60 38.08
N ARG A 489 5.87 4.72 37.58
CA ARG A 489 5.07 3.79 38.38
C ARG A 489 5.27 2.35 37.91
N GLU A 490 5.16 1.43 38.86
CA GLU A 490 5.18 0.01 38.54
C GLU A 490 3.78 -0.52 38.31
N ILE A 491 3.67 -1.39 37.33
CA ILE A 491 2.45 -2.10 36.94
C ILE A 491 2.70 -3.61 37.02
N ALA A 492 1.76 -4.34 37.60
CA ALA A 492 1.78 -5.79 37.60
C ALA A 492 1.03 -6.30 36.37
N LEU A 493 1.61 -7.23 35.66
CA LEU A 493 1.01 -7.91 34.51
C LEU A 493 0.59 -9.32 34.94
N SER A 494 -0.67 -9.67 34.71
CA SER A 494 -1.27 -10.97 35.10
C SER A 494 -2.11 -11.60 33.98
N GLY A 495 -1.85 -11.24 32.73
CA GLY A 495 -2.59 -11.72 31.56
C GLY A 495 -3.78 -10.85 31.16
N GLU A 496 -4.32 -10.02 32.07
CA GLU A 496 -5.42 -9.11 31.75
C GLU A 496 -4.90 -7.80 31.16
N PRO A 497 -5.67 -7.15 30.24
CA PRO A 497 -5.31 -5.86 29.68
C PRO A 497 -5.16 -4.76 30.76
N VAL A 498 -4.11 -3.96 30.66
CA VAL A 498 -3.77 -2.89 31.60
C VAL A 498 -3.73 -1.55 30.89
N VAL A 499 -4.46 -0.55 31.39
CA VAL A 499 -4.38 0.83 30.90
C VAL A 499 -3.06 1.45 31.36
N LEU A 500 -2.19 1.74 30.41
CA LEU A 500 -0.89 2.38 30.65
C LEU A 500 -1.04 3.88 30.85
N GLU A 501 -1.78 4.56 29.96
CA GLU A 501 -2.04 6.00 30.03
C GLU A 501 -3.46 6.34 29.58
N ARG A 502 -3.96 7.46 30.10
CA ARG A 502 -5.28 8.02 29.75
C ARG A 502 -5.27 9.54 29.82
N HIS A 503 -5.64 10.19 28.72
CA HIS A 503 -5.73 11.63 28.57
C HIS A 503 -7.16 12.09 28.28
N LEU A 504 -7.50 13.35 28.64
CA LEU A 504 -8.82 13.95 28.36
C LEU A 504 -9.00 14.24 26.86
N TRP A 505 -7.91 14.62 26.21
CA TRP A 505 -7.89 15.03 24.79
C TRP A 505 -6.95 14.12 24.01
N ARG A 506 -7.26 13.97 22.72
CA ARG A 506 -6.34 13.28 21.78
C ARG A 506 -5.09 14.13 21.62
N GLY A 507 -3.93 13.52 21.77
CA GLY A 507 -2.62 14.14 21.62
C GLY A 507 -1.57 13.12 21.26
N THR A 508 -0.36 13.62 20.97
CA THR A 508 0.84 12.79 20.77
C THR A 508 1.57 12.65 22.08
N HIS A 509 1.95 11.44 22.45
CA HIS A 509 2.56 11.09 23.72
C HIS A 509 3.73 10.14 23.51
N THR A 510 4.62 10.08 24.49
CA THR A 510 5.71 9.11 24.54
C THR A 510 5.67 8.37 25.88
N LEU A 511 5.66 7.05 25.83
CA LEU A 511 5.73 6.20 27.01
C LEU A 511 6.93 5.26 26.89
N THR A 512 7.69 5.13 27.99
CA THR A 512 8.73 4.12 28.13
C THR A 512 8.27 3.06 29.13
N LEU A 513 8.32 1.79 28.72
CA LEU A 513 8.06 0.63 29.56
C LEU A 513 9.36 -0.12 29.78
N ILE A 514 9.74 -0.36 31.05
CA ILE A 514 10.97 -1.05 31.43
C ILE A 514 10.62 -2.32 32.18
N ALA A 515 11.17 -3.44 31.80
CA ALA A 515 11.03 -4.71 32.49
C ALA A 515 11.75 -4.64 33.86
N VAL A 516 11.06 -4.98 34.96
CA VAL A 516 11.59 -4.95 36.31
C VAL A 516 11.83 -6.37 36.83
N SER A 517 10.82 -7.21 36.79
CA SER A 517 10.92 -8.60 37.29
C SER A 517 9.85 -9.50 36.65
N GLY A 518 10.10 -10.81 36.68
CA GLY A 518 9.19 -11.80 36.09
C GLY A 518 9.04 -11.63 34.59
N ASP A 519 7.85 -11.94 34.08
CA ASP A 519 7.54 -11.88 32.64
C ASP A 519 6.90 -10.53 32.28
N CYS A 520 7.71 -9.46 32.20
CA CYS A 520 7.25 -8.21 31.59
C CYS A 520 7.02 -8.44 30.08
N SER A 521 5.79 -8.76 29.69
CA SER A 521 5.45 -9.22 28.35
C SER A 521 4.46 -8.29 27.67
N VAL A 522 4.58 -8.19 26.34
CA VAL A 522 3.74 -7.38 25.45
C VAL A 522 3.21 -8.28 24.34
N ALA A 523 1.90 -8.46 24.24
CA ALA A 523 1.25 -9.14 23.10
C ALA A 523 0.70 -8.12 22.12
N SER A 524 -0.01 -7.11 22.60
CA SER A 524 -0.49 -6.02 21.76
C SER A 524 -0.68 -4.72 22.55
N LEU A 525 -0.76 -3.62 21.80
CA LEU A 525 -1.09 -2.29 22.28
C LEU A 525 -2.36 -1.81 21.57
N THR A 526 -3.33 -1.32 22.34
CA THR A 526 -4.56 -0.74 21.81
C THR A 526 -4.59 0.75 22.10
N ILE A 527 -4.86 1.55 21.06
CA ILE A 527 -4.98 3.00 21.15
C ILE A 527 -6.39 3.41 20.74
N ASP A 528 -7.02 4.24 21.60
CA ASP A 528 -8.36 4.82 21.37
C ASP A 528 -8.31 6.34 21.21
#